data_34746e8d836f968a0ccefa71cdd43932
#
_entry.id   34746e8d836f968a0ccefa71cdd43932
#
_cell.length_a   1.000
_cell.length_b   1.000
_cell.length_c   1.000
_cell.angle_alpha   90.00
_cell.angle_beta   90.00
_cell.angle_gamma   90.00
#
_symmetry.space_group_name_H-M   'P 1'
#
loop_
_entity.id
_entity.type
_entity.pdbx_description
1 polymer ?
#
loop_
_entity_poly.entity_id
_entity_poly.type
_entity_poly.pdbx_seq_one_letter_code
_entity_poly.pdbx_strand_id
1 'polypeptide(L)'
;MPKDIKVFVQDKKDDKELRDAAFKNIEILHKDTVYEDIKLAKTPGQHGRGEILKIAGNVCGVVFKHPNEKALYVAGDTICYEGVREVITTHKPEIIVVNAGDNQFLDSDSLIMGKDDIYEVYKTALNVKIIASHMEAINHWTLSREELKSFINEKGISSDVLVPDDGEEYTF
;
A
#
# COMPACT_ATOMS: atom_id res chain seq x y z
N MET A 1 -21.81 4.59 0.18
CA MET A 1 -20.95 5.32 1.14
C MET A 1 -21.58 6.69 1.42
N PRO A 2 -21.70 7.14 2.69
CA PRO A 2 -22.19 8.47 3.03
C PRO A 2 -21.34 9.57 2.35
N LYS A 3 -21.98 10.63 1.85
CA LYS A 3 -21.29 11.69 1.08
C LYS A 3 -20.69 12.80 1.95
N ASP A 4 -20.92 12.75 3.23
CA ASP A 4 -20.41 13.67 4.27
C ASP A 4 -19.22 13.11 5.07
N ILE A 5 -18.87 11.83 4.85
CA ILE A 5 -17.66 11.24 5.44
C ILE A 5 -16.42 12.06 5.05
N LYS A 6 -15.47 12.20 5.98
CA LYS A 6 -14.16 12.80 5.68
C LYS A 6 -13.38 11.94 4.72
N VAL A 7 -12.91 12.50 3.63
CA VAL A 7 -12.10 11.82 2.62
C VAL A 7 -10.82 12.61 2.40
N PHE A 8 -9.69 11.93 2.48
CA PHE A 8 -8.41 12.47 2.04
C PHE A 8 -8.11 11.96 0.63
N VAL A 9 -7.68 12.87 -0.23
CA VAL A 9 -7.33 12.58 -1.63
C VAL A 9 -5.88 12.95 -1.91
N GLN A 10 -5.29 12.34 -2.90
CA GLN A 10 -3.88 12.57 -3.17
C GLN A 10 -3.60 13.90 -3.90
N ASP A 11 -4.52 14.40 -4.73
CA ASP A 11 -4.32 15.60 -5.53
C ASP A 11 -5.63 16.30 -5.92
N LYS A 12 -5.51 17.38 -6.71
CA LYS A 12 -6.64 18.19 -7.18
C LYS A 12 -7.54 17.47 -8.19
N LYS A 13 -7.02 16.47 -8.90
CA LYS A 13 -7.80 15.69 -9.85
C LYS A 13 -8.80 14.83 -9.08
N ASP A 14 -8.33 14.11 -8.09
CA ASP A 14 -9.17 13.27 -7.24
C ASP A 14 -10.19 14.13 -6.43
N ASP A 15 -9.77 15.30 -5.91
CA ASP A 15 -10.68 16.24 -5.26
C ASP A 15 -11.84 16.63 -6.16
N LYS A 16 -11.55 16.97 -7.42
CA LYS A 16 -12.56 17.32 -8.39
C LYS A 16 -13.50 16.15 -8.69
N GLU A 17 -12.95 14.97 -8.96
CA GLU A 17 -13.74 13.77 -9.29
C GLU A 17 -14.70 13.39 -8.15
N LEU A 18 -14.24 13.46 -6.91
CA LEU A 18 -15.08 13.16 -5.76
C LEU A 18 -16.13 14.25 -5.48
N ARG A 19 -15.83 15.53 -5.73
CA ARG A 19 -16.84 16.59 -5.67
C ARG A 19 -17.91 16.42 -6.72
N ASP A 20 -17.52 16.07 -7.94
CA ASP A 20 -18.46 15.75 -9.03
C ASP A 20 -19.35 14.54 -8.66
N ALA A 21 -18.82 13.59 -7.88
CA ALA A 21 -19.55 12.48 -7.28
C ALA A 21 -20.32 12.82 -5.98
N ALA A 22 -20.47 14.13 -5.68
CA ALA A 22 -21.22 14.69 -4.55
C ALA A 22 -20.67 14.42 -3.15
N PHE A 23 -19.39 14.07 -2.99
CA PHE A 23 -18.73 14.10 -1.68
C PHE A 23 -18.52 15.55 -1.23
N LYS A 24 -18.74 15.81 0.07
CA LYS A 24 -18.76 17.18 0.62
C LYS A 24 -17.55 17.52 1.46
N ASN A 25 -16.97 16.53 2.14
CA ASN A 25 -15.92 16.73 3.13
C ASN A 25 -14.59 16.14 2.61
N ILE A 26 -13.98 16.82 1.65
CA ILE A 26 -12.76 16.37 0.97
C ILE A 26 -11.61 17.29 1.34
N GLU A 27 -10.46 16.71 1.60
CA GLU A 27 -9.19 17.40 1.85
C GLU A 27 -8.05 16.75 1.08
N ILE A 28 -7.18 17.56 0.47
CA ILE A 28 -5.98 17.05 -0.17
C ILE A 28 -4.97 16.66 0.91
N LEU A 29 -4.53 15.41 0.88
CA LEU A 29 -3.52 14.91 1.81
C LEU A 29 -2.16 15.53 1.50
N HIS A 30 -1.60 16.23 2.47
CA HIS A 30 -0.27 16.80 2.43
C HIS A 30 0.74 15.91 3.15
N LYS A 31 2.03 16.29 3.09
CA LYS A 31 3.11 15.52 3.70
C LYS A 31 2.94 15.32 5.21
N ASP A 32 2.35 16.30 5.89
CA ASP A 32 2.17 16.32 7.35
C ASP A 32 0.75 16.80 7.68
N THR A 33 -0.23 15.93 7.56
CA THR A 33 -1.61 16.18 7.93
C THR A 33 -1.89 15.57 9.30
N VAL A 34 -2.72 16.22 10.13
CA VAL A 34 -3.20 15.66 11.39
C VAL A 34 -4.73 15.61 11.35
N TYR A 35 -5.28 14.46 11.67
CA TYR A 35 -6.72 14.25 11.78
C TYR A 35 -7.04 13.37 12.99
N GLU A 36 -7.86 13.85 13.91
CA GLU A 36 -8.24 13.15 15.15
C GLU A 36 -7.03 12.58 15.91
N ASP A 37 -5.99 13.40 16.11
CA ASP A 37 -4.72 13.07 16.77
C ASP A 37 -3.82 12.06 16.00
N ILE A 38 -4.28 11.55 14.85
CA ILE A 38 -3.48 10.71 13.97
C ILE A 38 -2.69 11.59 13.01
N LYS A 39 -1.38 11.44 12.99
CA LYS A 39 -0.50 12.05 11.99
C LYS A 39 -0.52 11.20 10.73
N LEU A 40 -0.86 11.81 9.62
CA LEU A 40 -0.91 11.23 8.29
C LEU A 40 0.25 11.80 7.47
N ALA A 41 1.22 10.97 7.10
CA ALA A 41 2.29 11.38 6.20
C ALA A 41 2.08 10.75 4.83
N LYS A 42 1.79 11.60 3.83
CA LYS A 42 1.73 11.16 2.43
C LYS A 42 3.11 10.75 1.96
N THR A 43 3.21 9.58 1.33
CA THR A 43 4.45 9.01 0.81
C THR A 43 4.40 8.83 -0.70
N PRO A 44 5.55 8.84 -1.38
CA PRO A 44 5.56 8.56 -2.81
C PRO A 44 5.18 7.11 -3.10
N GLY A 45 4.61 6.86 -4.29
CA GLY A 45 4.38 5.55 -4.85
C GLY A 45 4.79 5.49 -6.32
N GLN A 46 4.99 4.29 -6.84
CA GLN A 46 5.33 4.04 -8.23
C GLN A 46 4.52 2.85 -8.75
N HIS A 47 3.51 3.12 -9.56
CA HIS A 47 2.58 2.13 -10.11
C HIS A 47 3.13 1.56 -11.42
N GLY A 48 4.07 0.61 -11.30
CA GLY A 48 4.74 -0.01 -12.44
C GLY A 48 6.10 0.60 -12.79
N ARG A 49 6.62 0.26 -13.98
CA ARG A 49 7.92 0.70 -14.51
C ARG A 49 7.80 1.15 -15.96
N GLY A 50 8.75 1.97 -16.43
CA GLY A 50 8.84 2.35 -17.84
C GLY A 50 7.62 3.13 -18.37
N GLU A 51 7.14 2.75 -19.55
CA GLU A 51 6.06 3.48 -20.24
C GLU A 51 4.71 3.43 -19.52
N ILE A 52 4.46 2.37 -18.75
CA ILE A 52 3.21 2.23 -17.99
C ILE A 52 2.99 3.36 -16.99
N LEU A 53 4.05 3.95 -16.45
CA LEU A 53 3.97 5.10 -15.53
C LEU A 53 3.26 6.31 -16.12
N LYS A 54 3.25 6.46 -17.45
CA LYS A 54 2.58 7.57 -18.14
C LYS A 54 1.05 7.44 -18.11
N ILE A 55 0.54 6.22 -17.95
CA ILE A 55 -0.90 5.92 -18.03
C ILE A 55 -1.46 5.40 -16.72
N ALA A 56 -0.63 4.81 -15.84
CA ALA A 56 -1.06 4.26 -14.56
C ALA A 56 -1.50 5.34 -13.54
N GLY A 57 -1.19 6.61 -13.82
CA GLY A 57 -1.56 7.74 -12.96
C GLY A 57 -0.66 7.92 -11.74
N ASN A 58 -0.94 8.97 -10.96
CA ASN A 58 -0.25 9.21 -9.72
C ASN A 58 -0.79 8.30 -8.63
N VAL A 59 0.10 7.77 -7.80
CA VAL A 59 -0.22 6.95 -6.64
C VAL A 59 0.54 7.43 -5.42
N CYS A 60 0.01 7.17 -4.25
CA CYS A 60 0.70 7.46 -3.00
C CYS A 60 0.38 6.41 -1.95
N GLY A 61 1.29 6.24 -1.01
CA GLY A 61 1.03 5.57 0.25
C GLY A 61 0.79 6.57 1.38
N VAL A 62 0.48 6.05 2.55
CA VAL A 62 0.28 6.86 3.76
C VAL A 62 0.90 6.16 4.96
N VAL A 63 1.66 6.92 5.75
CA VAL A 63 2.08 6.48 7.09
C VAL A 63 1.17 7.12 8.13
N PHE A 64 0.61 6.28 8.99
CA PHE A 64 -0.24 6.68 10.11
C PHE A 64 0.55 6.55 11.41
N LYS A 65 0.53 7.59 12.24
CA LYS A 65 1.19 7.59 13.55
C LYS A 65 0.29 8.20 14.63
N HIS A 66 0.16 7.49 15.73
CA HIS A 66 -0.51 7.96 16.93
C HIS A 66 0.36 7.60 18.16
N PRO A 67 0.41 8.42 19.22
CA PRO A 67 1.30 8.18 20.37
C PRO A 67 1.09 6.83 21.09
N ASN A 68 -0.13 6.31 21.05
CA ASN A 68 -0.51 5.09 21.78
C ASN A 68 -0.74 3.89 20.87
N GLU A 69 -0.44 4.00 19.56
CA GLU A 69 -0.69 2.96 18.58
C GLU A 69 0.57 2.67 17.76
N LYS A 70 0.66 1.48 17.22
CA LYS A 70 1.76 1.09 16.31
C LYS A 70 1.71 1.94 15.05
N ALA A 71 2.89 2.37 14.60
CA ALA A 71 3.01 3.09 13.35
C ALA A 71 2.68 2.16 12.16
N LEU A 72 1.70 2.55 11.35
CA LEU A 72 1.21 1.80 10.20
C LEU A 72 1.63 2.50 8.91
N TYR A 73 2.21 1.75 7.97
CA TYR A 73 2.42 2.20 6.60
C TYR A 73 1.53 1.41 5.63
N VAL A 74 0.65 2.09 4.94
CA VAL A 74 -0.12 1.55 3.81
C VAL A 74 0.54 2.02 2.54
N ALA A 75 1.18 1.11 1.81
CA ALA A 75 2.00 1.46 0.65
C ALA A 75 1.16 1.89 -0.57
N GLY A 76 -0.06 1.36 -0.70
CA GLY A 76 -0.92 1.60 -1.87
C GLY A 76 -0.45 0.84 -3.11
N ASP A 77 -0.89 1.26 -4.28
CA ASP A 77 -0.55 0.64 -5.56
C ASP A 77 0.86 1.05 -6.00
N THR A 78 1.86 0.36 -5.52
CA THR A 78 3.27 0.62 -5.81
C THR A 78 4.06 -0.68 -5.93
N ILE A 79 5.10 -0.66 -6.75
CA ILE A 79 6.18 -1.66 -6.68
C ILE A 79 7.15 -1.33 -5.55
N CYS A 80 8.02 -2.26 -5.16
CA CYS A 80 9.13 -1.95 -4.27
C CYS A 80 10.25 -1.24 -5.06
N TYR A 81 10.51 0.02 -4.73
CA TYR A 81 11.57 0.84 -5.32
C TYR A 81 12.23 1.69 -4.21
N GLU A 82 13.21 2.53 -4.56
CA GLU A 82 13.95 3.31 -3.57
C GLU A 82 13.04 4.16 -2.67
N GLY A 83 12.00 4.80 -3.23
CA GLY A 83 11.06 5.59 -2.44
C GLY A 83 10.36 4.81 -1.33
N VAL A 84 10.00 3.55 -1.57
CA VAL A 84 9.40 2.68 -0.53
C VAL A 84 10.43 2.35 0.55
N ARG A 85 11.69 2.04 0.18
CA ARG A 85 12.78 1.78 1.14
C ARG A 85 13.09 3.01 2.00
N GLU A 86 13.11 4.20 1.40
CA GLU A 86 13.27 5.46 2.13
C GLU A 86 12.14 5.73 3.13
N VAL A 87 10.89 5.43 2.76
CA VAL A 87 9.75 5.53 3.67
C VAL A 87 9.93 4.61 4.88
N ILE A 88 10.27 3.34 4.64
CA ILE A 88 10.48 2.35 5.71
C ILE A 88 11.59 2.81 6.66
N THR A 89 12.72 3.21 6.13
CA THR A 89 13.90 3.61 6.94
C THR A 89 13.68 4.92 7.69
N THR A 90 12.94 5.87 7.10
CA THR A 90 12.68 7.20 7.68
C THR A 90 11.57 7.15 8.72
N HIS A 91 10.44 6.50 8.39
CA HIS A 91 9.26 6.50 9.26
C HIS A 91 9.26 5.37 10.28
N LYS A 92 10.03 4.28 10.03
CA LYS A 92 10.15 3.10 10.87
C LYS A 92 8.79 2.54 11.31
N PRO A 93 7.92 2.19 10.36
CA PRO A 93 6.62 1.61 10.68
C PRO A 93 6.79 0.28 11.39
N GLU A 94 5.84 -0.08 12.25
CA GLU A 94 5.78 -1.37 12.96
C GLU A 94 4.89 -2.37 12.22
N ILE A 95 3.99 -1.85 11.38
CA ILE A 95 3.11 -2.63 10.50
C ILE A 95 3.18 -2.02 9.10
N ILE A 96 3.33 -2.85 8.07
CA ILE A 96 3.31 -2.42 6.67
C ILE A 96 2.22 -3.21 5.94
N VAL A 97 1.31 -2.51 5.26
CA VAL A 97 0.35 -3.12 4.32
C VAL A 97 0.81 -2.84 2.91
N VAL A 98 1.00 -3.91 2.14
CA VAL A 98 1.39 -3.83 0.74
C VAL A 98 0.29 -4.39 -0.15
N ASN A 99 0.04 -3.76 -1.28
CA ASN A 99 -0.76 -4.33 -2.34
C ASN A 99 0.11 -5.32 -3.10
N ALA A 100 -0.27 -6.60 -3.00
CA ALA A 100 0.39 -7.74 -3.63
C ALA A 100 -0.46 -8.26 -4.80
N GLY A 101 -0.05 -9.32 -5.45
CA GLY A 101 -0.79 -9.91 -6.57
C GLY A 101 -0.03 -9.81 -7.89
N ASP A 102 1.09 -9.07 -7.91
CA ASP A 102 1.95 -8.97 -9.10
C ASP A 102 1.14 -8.61 -10.36
N ASN A 103 0.22 -7.65 -10.21
CA ASN A 103 -0.71 -7.29 -11.27
C ASN A 103 0.02 -6.80 -12.51
N GLN A 104 -0.34 -7.31 -13.67
CA GLN A 104 0.25 -6.96 -14.96
C GLN A 104 -0.85 -6.51 -15.92
N PHE A 105 -0.59 -5.52 -16.75
CA PHE A 105 -1.50 -5.06 -17.77
C PHE A 105 -0.88 -5.30 -19.15
N LEU A 106 -1.53 -6.14 -19.98
CA LEU A 106 -0.97 -6.65 -21.23
C LEU A 106 0.39 -7.33 -20.96
N ASP A 107 1.41 -7.03 -21.76
CA ASP A 107 2.79 -7.54 -21.60
C ASP A 107 3.68 -6.57 -20.78
N SER A 108 3.09 -5.83 -19.83
CA SER A 108 3.86 -4.89 -19.00
C SER A 108 4.56 -5.58 -17.83
N ASP A 109 5.55 -4.87 -17.25
CA ASP A 109 6.08 -5.21 -15.94
C ASP A 109 4.98 -5.08 -14.87
N SER A 110 5.27 -5.64 -13.67
CA SER A 110 4.39 -5.55 -12.51
C SER A 110 3.99 -4.13 -12.17
N LEU A 111 2.70 -3.92 -11.94
CA LEU A 111 2.13 -2.63 -11.52
C LEU A 111 2.24 -2.43 -9.99
N ILE A 112 2.06 -3.52 -9.25
CA ILE A 112 2.15 -3.57 -7.78
C ILE A 112 3.12 -4.67 -7.36
N MET A 113 3.34 -4.84 -6.07
CA MET A 113 4.37 -5.75 -5.56
C MET A 113 4.07 -7.22 -5.91
N GLY A 114 5.09 -7.89 -6.44
CA GLY A 114 5.18 -9.33 -6.55
C GLY A 114 5.95 -9.93 -5.36
N LYS A 115 6.15 -11.26 -5.38
CA LYS A 115 6.82 -11.99 -4.28
C LYS A 115 8.23 -11.48 -3.98
N ASP A 116 8.99 -11.12 -5.00
CA ASP A 116 10.36 -10.62 -4.84
C ASP A 116 10.38 -9.21 -4.24
N ASP A 117 9.45 -8.33 -4.63
CA ASP A 117 9.26 -7.02 -4.03
C ASP A 117 8.88 -7.13 -2.55
N ILE A 118 7.99 -8.05 -2.19
CA ILE A 118 7.60 -8.31 -0.79
C ILE A 118 8.82 -8.78 0.03
N TYR A 119 9.66 -9.62 -0.56
CA TYR A 119 10.90 -10.05 0.09
C TYR A 119 11.90 -8.90 0.27
N GLU A 120 12.00 -7.97 -0.69
CA GLU A 120 12.80 -6.74 -0.53
C GLU A 120 12.24 -5.84 0.60
N VAL A 121 10.92 -5.68 0.70
CA VAL A 121 10.29 -4.97 1.82
C VAL A 121 10.66 -5.63 3.15
N TYR A 122 10.55 -6.96 3.25
CA TYR A 122 10.93 -7.72 4.44
C TYR A 122 12.40 -7.49 4.83
N LYS A 123 13.32 -7.56 3.89
CA LYS A 123 14.75 -7.31 4.14
C LYS A 123 15.05 -5.88 4.61
N THR A 124 14.26 -4.92 4.13
CA THR A 124 14.39 -3.51 4.52
C THR A 124 13.79 -3.23 5.90
N ALA A 125 12.72 -3.95 6.25
CA ALA A 125 11.88 -3.73 7.43
C ALA A 125 12.00 -4.89 8.44
N LEU A 126 13.19 -5.20 8.89
CA LEU A 126 13.42 -6.29 9.86
C LEU A 126 12.60 -6.11 11.14
N ASN A 127 11.97 -7.21 11.62
CA ASN A 127 11.11 -7.28 12.80
C ASN A 127 9.81 -6.46 12.68
N VAL A 128 9.31 -6.23 11.47
CA VAL A 128 8.05 -5.54 11.17
C VAL A 128 7.03 -6.55 10.67
N LYS A 129 5.75 -6.37 10.99
CA LYS A 129 4.68 -7.18 10.39
C LYS A 129 4.29 -6.62 9.04
N ILE A 130 4.35 -7.45 8.00
CA ILE A 130 3.99 -7.11 6.63
C ILE A 130 2.71 -7.87 6.28
N ILE A 131 1.69 -7.15 5.83
CA ILE A 131 0.41 -7.72 5.42
C ILE A 131 0.29 -7.57 3.90
N ALA A 132 0.27 -8.69 3.20
CA ALA A 132 0.03 -8.73 1.76
C ALA A 132 -1.47 -8.76 1.48
N SER A 133 -1.99 -7.72 0.87
CA SER A 133 -3.39 -7.52 0.54
C SER A 133 -3.59 -7.26 -0.96
N HIS A 134 -4.81 -7.00 -1.39
CA HIS A 134 -5.15 -6.66 -2.78
C HIS A 134 -4.79 -7.77 -3.78
N MET A 135 -5.12 -9.02 -3.43
CA MET A 135 -4.83 -10.20 -4.24
C MET A 135 -6.12 -10.84 -4.75
N GLU A 136 -6.07 -11.40 -5.95
CA GLU A 136 -7.12 -12.25 -6.55
C GLU A 136 -8.49 -11.57 -6.77
N ALA A 137 -8.62 -10.27 -6.51
CA ALA A 137 -9.89 -9.54 -6.64
C ALA A 137 -10.18 -9.06 -8.08
N ILE A 138 -9.21 -9.07 -8.97
CA ILE A 138 -9.29 -8.59 -10.35
C ILE A 138 -8.62 -9.58 -11.30
N ASN A 139 -8.96 -9.53 -12.59
CA ASN A 139 -8.60 -10.54 -13.58
C ASN A 139 -7.18 -10.45 -14.17
N HIS A 140 -6.36 -9.52 -13.70
CA HIS A 140 -4.98 -9.32 -14.19
C HIS A 140 -3.91 -9.47 -13.10
N TRP A 141 -4.24 -10.16 -12.00
CA TRP A 141 -3.25 -10.63 -11.04
C TRP A 141 -2.47 -11.83 -11.62
N THR A 142 -1.21 -11.97 -11.22
CA THR A 142 -0.33 -13.08 -11.65
C THR A 142 0.27 -13.84 -10.48
N LEU A 143 0.05 -13.37 -9.25
CA LEU A 143 0.50 -14.00 -8.01
C LEU A 143 -0.70 -14.32 -7.11
N SER A 144 -0.97 -15.60 -6.88
CA SER A 144 -2.01 -16.05 -5.95
C SER A 144 -1.55 -16.00 -4.49
N ARG A 145 -2.53 -15.99 -3.56
CA ARG A 145 -2.25 -16.14 -2.12
C ARG A 145 -1.52 -17.45 -1.81
N GLU A 146 -1.90 -18.54 -2.46
CA GLU A 146 -1.26 -19.85 -2.27
C GLU A 146 0.21 -19.83 -2.69
N GLU A 147 0.52 -19.28 -3.84
CA GLU A 147 1.90 -19.13 -4.31
C GLU A 147 2.73 -18.24 -3.39
N LEU A 148 2.14 -17.12 -2.93
CA LEU A 148 2.83 -16.25 -1.99
C LEU A 148 3.03 -16.94 -0.62
N LYS A 149 2.03 -17.64 -0.07
CA LYS A 149 2.14 -18.44 1.16
C LYS A 149 3.23 -19.51 1.03
N SER A 150 3.33 -20.18 -0.11
CA SER A 150 4.41 -21.13 -0.40
C SER A 150 5.78 -20.47 -0.39
N PHE A 151 5.92 -19.34 -1.08
CA PHE A 151 7.18 -18.60 -1.18
C PHE A 151 7.67 -18.08 0.18
N ILE A 152 6.81 -17.46 0.99
CA ILE A 152 7.18 -16.95 2.31
C ILE A 152 7.54 -18.08 3.28
N ASN A 153 6.91 -19.24 3.15
CA ASN A 153 7.25 -20.43 3.93
C ASN A 153 8.63 -20.98 3.52
N GLU A 154 8.93 -21.08 2.23
CA GLU A 154 10.25 -21.47 1.70
C GLU A 154 11.36 -20.53 2.20
N LYS A 155 11.07 -19.22 2.25
CA LYS A 155 12.01 -18.21 2.76
C LYS A 155 12.12 -18.17 4.29
N GLY A 156 11.25 -18.89 5.02
CA GLY A 156 11.24 -18.91 6.49
C GLY A 156 10.79 -17.58 7.12
N ILE A 157 9.93 -16.83 6.44
CA ILE A 157 9.48 -15.48 6.86
C ILE A 157 7.99 -15.40 7.17
N SER A 158 7.29 -16.52 7.23
CA SER A 158 5.84 -16.59 7.48
C SER A 158 5.41 -16.04 8.85
N SER A 159 6.32 -15.88 9.79
CA SER A 159 6.04 -15.21 11.06
C SER A 159 5.87 -13.70 10.93
N ASP A 160 6.44 -13.09 9.89
CA ASP A 160 6.50 -11.64 9.73
C ASP A 160 5.74 -11.16 8.48
N VAL A 161 5.61 -12.00 7.46
CA VAL A 161 4.81 -11.72 6.26
C VAL A 161 3.51 -12.52 6.33
N LEU A 162 2.39 -11.82 6.44
CA LEU A 162 1.05 -12.37 6.58
C LEU A 162 0.27 -12.22 5.27
N VAL A 163 -0.41 -13.28 4.86
CA VAL A 163 -1.24 -13.31 3.65
C VAL A 163 -2.66 -13.68 4.06
N PRO A 164 -3.50 -12.70 4.46
CA PRO A 164 -4.84 -12.97 4.98
C PRO A 164 -5.77 -13.52 3.92
N ASP A 165 -6.66 -14.41 4.35
CA ASP A 165 -7.84 -14.78 3.58
C ASP A 165 -8.91 -13.68 3.71
N ASP A 166 -9.94 -13.70 2.83
CA ASP A 166 -10.98 -12.69 2.86
C ASP A 166 -11.77 -12.72 4.18
N GLY A 167 -11.78 -11.58 4.87
CA GLY A 167 -12.42 -11.45 6.18
C GLY A 167 -11.57 -11.90 7.37
N GLU A 168 -10.33 -12.35 7.14
CA GLU A 168 -9.40 -12.68 8.23
C GLU A 168 -8.92 -11.41 8.94
N GLU A 169 -8.82 -11.48 10.27
CA GLU A 169 -8.42 -10.36 11.13
C GLU A 169 -7.14 -10.69 11.89
N TYR A 170 -6.26 -9.71 11.99
CA TYR A 170 -5.05 -9.77 12.83
C TYR A 170 -5.05 -8.66 13.87
N THR A 171 -4.64 -9.01 15.08
CA THR A 171 -4.42 -8.05 16.19
C THR A 171 -2.94 -8.04 16.54
N PHE A 172 -2.34 -6.84 16.70
CA PHE A 172 -0.91 -6.63 16.94
C PHE A 172 -0.60 -5.90 18.23
#